data_76c8ec5e92022b8bcc888c34a21becc4
#
_entry.id   76c8ec5e92022b8bcc888c34a21becc4
#
_cell.length_a   1.000
_cell.length_b   1.000
_cell.length_c   1.000
_cell.angle_alpha   90.00
_cell.angle_beta   90.00
_cell.angle_gamma   90.00
#
_symmetry.space_group_name_H-M   'P 1'
#
loop_
_entity.id
_entity.type
_entity.pdbx_description
1 polymer ?
#
loop_
_entity_poly.entity_id
_entity_poly.type
_entity_poly.pdbx_seq_one_letter_code
_entity_poly.pdbx_strand_id
1 'polypeptide(L)'
;INPNSNEAVTEGLDATLAPFRFNGGPKVECVTLRDGPFGIQSQLDSDSVILPLVNLVLSRRDAGAFVIACYSDPGLDACRSVINRPVFGIQESGVLTAMARADMFGIVAISEDSVVRHRRFMARMNVLERLAGEMALNITVDESARGADTYVRLADVGKKLKKRGAGSIILGCAGMA
;
A
#
# COMPACT_ATOMS: atom_id res chain seq x y z
N ILE A 1 -9.79 1.72 1.64
CA ILE A 1 -9.60 2.83 2.60
C ILE A 1 -8.20 3.39 2.40
N ASN A 2 -8.09 4.68 2.05
CA ASN A 2 -6.85 5.44 2.15
C ASN A 2 -6.68 5.89 3.62
N PRO A 3 -5.66 5.43 4.36
CA PRO A 3 -5.53 5.74 5.79
C PRO A 3 -4.88 7.11 6.08
N ASN A 4 -4.61 7.91 5.06
CA ASN A 4 -4.18 9.31 5.20
C ASN A 4 -5.28 10.27 4.76
N SER A 5 -5.15 11.56 5.12
CA SER A 5 -6.14 12.60 4.80
C SER A 5 -5.96 13.26 3.42
N ASN A 6 -4.96 12.84 2.63
CA ASN A 6 -4.73 13.37 1.28
C ASN A 6 -5.76 12.80 0.31
N GLU A 7 -6.76 13.61 -0.04
CA GLU A 7 -7.84 13.21 -0.95
C GLU A 7 -7.34 12.90 -2.36
N ALA A 8 -6.23 13.52 -2.82
CA ALA A 8 -5.66 13.21 -4.12
C ALA A 8 -5.19 11.74 -4.24
N VAL A 9 -4.74 11.13 -3.14
CA VAL A 9 -4.42 9.69 -3.13
C VAL A 9 -5.69 8.86 -3.32
N THR A 10 -6.78 9.24 -2.66
CA THR A 10 -8.07 8.53 -2.81
C THR A 10 -8.63 8.68 -4.23
N GLU A 11 -8.55 9.87 -4.81
CA GLU A 11 -8.98 10.14 -6.19
C GLU A 11 -8.16 9.31 -7.20
N GLY A 12 -6.84 9.23 -7.03
CA GLY A 12 -5.96 8.40 -7.85
C GLY A 12 -6.32 6.91 -7.76
N LEU A 13 -6.56 6.40 -6.55
CA LEU A 13 -7.02 5.03 -6.32
C LEU A 13 -8.38 4.79 -6.99
N ASP A 14 -9.31 5.73 -6.86
CA ASP A 14 -10.66 5.63 -7.44
C ASP A 14 -10.60 5.58 -8.97
N ALA A 15 -9.79 6.43 -9.58
CA ALA A 15 -9.54 6.44 -11.02
C ALA A 15 -8.89 5.13 -11.50
N THR A 16 -7.87 4.63 -10.79
CA THR A 16 -7.18 3.38 -11.10
C THR A 16 -8.11 2.16 -11.01
N LEU A 17 -9.06 2.19 -10.07
CA LEU A 17 -10.03 1.10 -9.88
C LEU A 17 -11.25 1.19 -10.80
N ALA A 18 -11.46 2.30 -11.52
CA ALA A 18 -12.60 2.47 -12.41
C ALA A 18 -12.78 1.34 -13.44
N PRO A 19 -11.71 0.83 -14.11
CA PRO A 19 -11.82 -0.27 -15.06
C PRO A 19 -12.28 -1.61 -14.46
N PHE A 20 -12.16 -1.76 -13.14
CA PHE A 20 -12.56 -2.98 -12.42
C PHE A 20 -14.00 -2.94 -11.92
N ARG A 21 -14.72 -1.83 -12.14
CA ARG A 21 -16.14 -1.68 -11.84
C ARG A 21 -16.95 -2.07 -13.07
N PHE A 22 -17.65 -3.18 -13.00
CA PHE A 22 -18.47 -3.70 -14.08
C PHE A 22 -19.87 -4.07 -13.59
N ASN A 23 -20.83 -4.13 -14.50
CA ASN A 23 -22.21 -4.47 -14.16
C ASN A 23 -22.30 -5.90 -13.57
N GLY A 24 -22.94 -6.02 -12.41
CA GLY A 24 -23.02 -7.28 -11.66
C GLY A 24 -21.79 -7.62 -10.82
N GLY A 25 -20.72 -6.81 -10.86
CA GLY A 25 -19.55 -6.91 -10.01
C GLY A 25 -19.74 -6.28 -8.62
N PRO A 26 -18.74 -6.41 -7.74
CA PRO A 26 -18.79 -5.78 -6.44
C PRO A 26 -18.77 -4.24 -6.57
N LYS A 27 -19.55 -3.56 -5.73
CA LYS A 27 -19.45 -2.11 -5.58
C LYS A 27 -18.13 -1.79 -4.88
N VAL A 28 -17.25 -1.07 -5.55
CA VAL A 28 -15.98 -0.59 -4.99
C VAL A 28 -16.12 0.88 -4.63
N GLU A 29 -15.90 1.22 -3.37
CA GLU A 29 -15.92 2.57 -2.84
C GLU A 29 -14.55 2.92 -2.26
N CYS A 30 -13.96 4.04 -2.67
CA CYS A 30 -12.72 4.57 -2.12
C CYS A 30 -13.04 5.60 -1.03
N VAL A 31 -12.43 5.44 0.14
CA VAL A 31 -12.72 6.25 1.33
C VAL A 31 -11.42 6.85 1.88
N THR A 32 -11.42 8.15 2.13
CA THR A 32 -10.34 8.87 2.81
C THR A 32 -10.54 8.84 4.32
N LEU A 33 -9.51 8.45 5.08
CA LEU A 33 -9.50 8.59 6.53
C LEU A 33 -9.13 10.03 6.90
N ARG A 34 -10.15 10.90 7.08
CA ARG A 34 -9.95 12.34 7.30
C ARG A 34 -9.19 12.68 8.57
N ASP A 35 -9.27 11.83 9.58
CA ASP A 35 -8.57 11.99 10.87
C ASP A 35 -7.12 11.46 10.81
N GLY A 36 -6.65 10.99 9.66
CA GLY A 36 -5.28 10.55 9.44
C GLY A 36 -4.31 11.71 9.18
N PRO A 37 -2.99 11.45 9.25
CA PRO A 37 -1.99 12.42 8.80
C PRO A 37 -2.12 12.66 7.29
N PHE A 38 -1.56 13.76 6.77
CA PHE A 38 -1.60 14.05 5.33
C PHE A 38 -0.85 13.01 4.47
N GLY A 39 0.12 12.30 5.07
CA GLY A 39 0.82 11.17 4.47
C GLY A 39 1.43 10.29 5.55
N ILE A 40 1.43 8.97 5.35
CA ILE A 40 2.06 8.02 6.28
C ILE A 40 3.53 7.87 5.89
N GLN A 41 4.41 8.59 6.59
CA GLN A 41 5.85 8.62 6.33
C GLN A 41 6.68 8.02 7.47
N SER A 42 6.19 8.10 8.71
CA SER A 42 6.85 7.57 9.90
C SER A 42 6.11 6.35 10.49
N GLN A 43 6.75 5.68 11.45
CA GLN A 43 6.08 4.65 12.24
C GLN A 43 4.94 5.27 13.08
N LEU A 44 5.16 6.46 13.63
CA LEU A 44 4.15 7.15 14.41
C LEU A 44 2.89 7.46 13.58
N ASP A 45 3.06 7.90 12.32
CA ASP A 45 1.92 8.11 11.41
C ASP A 45 1.15 6.80 11.19
N SER A 46 1.89 5.70 10.96
CA SER A 46 1.29 4.38 10.77
C SER A 46 0.51 3.90 12.00
N ASP A 47 1.06 4.11 13.20
CA ASP A 47 0.42 3.68 14.44
C ASP A 47 -0.76 4.58 14.82
N SER A 48 -0.70 5.87 14.52
CA SER A 48 -1.74 6.85 14.83
C SER A 48 -3.08 6.56 14.15
N VAL A 49 -3.07 5.90 12.98
CA VAL A 49 -4.28 5.61 12.20
C VAL A 49 -4.94 4.28 12.58
N ILE A 50 -4.37 3.48 13.49
CA ILE A 50 -4.88 2.14 13.83
C ILE A 50 -6.30 2.23 14.40
N LEU A 51 -6.50 3.04 15.47
CA LEU A 51 -7.81 3.18 16.09
C LEU A 51 -8.84 3.85 15.16
N PRO A 52 -8.52 4.94 14.45
CA PRO A 52 -9.40 5.49 13.43
C PRO A 52 -9.83 4.47 12.35
N LEU A 53 -8.92 3.61 11.87
CA LEU A 53 -9.25 2.54 10.92
C LEU A 53 -10.18 1.50 11.53
N VAL A 54 -9.92 1.06 12.76
CA VAL A 54 -10.80 0.14 13.51
C VAL A 54 -12.21 0.71 13.62
N ASN A 55 -12.33 1.97 14.02
CA ASN A 55 -13.63 2.64 14.14
C ASN A 55 -14.35 2.72 12.79
N LEU A 56 -13.62 3.03 11.72
CA LEU A 56 -14.18 3.08 10.37
C LEU A 56 -14.72 1.71 9.92
N VAL A 57 -13.96 0.62 10.05
CA VAL A 57 -14.42 -0.71 9.64
C VAL A 57 -15.59 -1.23 10.47
N LEU A 58 -15.66 -0.86 11.75
CA LEU A 58 -16.80 -1.17 12.64
C LEU A 58 -18.06 -0.40 12.23
N SER A 59 -17.92 0.86 11.81
CA SER A 59 -19.06 1.71 11.41
C SER A 59 -19.67 1.27 10.06
N ARG A 60 -18.88 0.72 9.14
CA ARG A 60 -19.31 0.35 7.78
C ARG A 60 -19.86 -1.08 7.74
N ARG A 61 -21.05 -1.27 8.32
CA ARG A 61 -21.74 -2.57 8.34
C ARG A 61 -22.22 -3.04 6.97
N ASP A 62 -22.35 -2.14 6.03
CA ASP A 62 -22.76 -2.36 4.63
C ASP A 62 -21.64 -2.95 3.76
N ALA A 63 -20.37 -2.81 4.14
CA ALA A 63 -19.25 -3.30 3.36
C ALA A 63 -19.03 -4.81 3.57
N GLY A 64 -18.88 -5.57 2.49
CA GLY A 64 -18.58 -7.01 2.53
C GLY A 64 -17.09 -7.32 2.77
N ALA A 65 -16.19 -6.40 2.43
CA ALA A 65 -14.76 -6.53 2.65
C ALA A 65 -14.10 -5.16 2.71
N PHE A 66 -12.86 -5.11 3.21
CA PHE A 66 -12.06 -3.89 3.28
C PHE A 66 -10.67 -4.09 2.69
N VAL A 67 -10.13 -3.04 2.08
CA VAL A 67 -8.74 -2.97 1.64
C VAL A 67 -8.09 -1.75 2.28
N ILE A 68 -6.99 -1.94 3.00
CA ILE A 68 -6.17 -0.85 3.55
C ILE A 68 -5.18 -0.45 2.47
N ALA A 69 -5.39 0.72 1.87
CA ALA A 69 -4.63 1.21 0.72
C ALA A 69 -3.40 2.02 1.15
N CYS A 70 -2.51 1.40 1.92
CA CYS A 70 -1.21 1.94 2.28
C CYS A 70 -0.19 0.81 2.34
N TYR A 71 0.97 1.01 1.72
CA TYR A 71 2.02 0.00 1.68
C TYR A 71 2.83 -0.04 3.01
N SER A 72 2.13 -0.14 4.10
CA SER A 72 2.60 -0.44 5.45
C SER A 72 1.55 -1.23 6.21
N ASP A 73 0.39 -1.46 5.57
CA ASP A 73 -0.78 -2.17 6.11
C ASP A 73 -1.12 -1.75 7.55
N PRO A 74 -1.21 -0.42 7.86
CA PRO A 74 -1.44 0.03 9.22
C PRO A 74 -2.76 -0.52 9.75
N GLY A 75 -2.74 -1.07 10.97
CA GLY A 75 -3.93 -1.56 11.63
C GLY A 75 -4.57 -2.82 11.02
N LEU A 76 -3.92 -3.51 10.07
CA LEU A 76 -4.46 -4.70 9.41
C LEU A 76 -4.89 -5.76 10.42
N ASP A 77 -3.98 -6.13 11.34
CA ASP A 77 -4.26 -7.15 12.36
C ASP A 77 -5.34 -6.67 13.35
N ALA A 78 -5.32 -5.38 13.72
CA ALA A 78 -6.32 -4.79 14.60
C ALA A 78 -7.72 -4.82 13.97
N CYS A 79 -7.86 -4.45 12.70
CA CYS A 79 -9.12 -4.52 11.97
C CYS A 79 -9.61 -5.98 11.86
N ARG A 80 -8.73 -6.92 11.54
CA ARG A 80 -9.05 -8.36 11.46
C ARG A 80 -9.53 -8.92 12.80
N SER A 81 -9.04 -8.40 13.93
CA SER A 81 -9.41 -8.87 15.26
C SER A 81 -10.82 -8.46 15.71
N VAL A 82 -11.42 -7.46 15.09
CA VAL A 82 -12.70 -6.88 15.53
C VAL A 82 -13.88 -7.15 14.60
N ILE A 83 -13.64 -7.67 13.38
CA ILE A 83 -14.69 -8.02 12.42
C ILE A 83 -14.41 -9.36 11.75
N ASN A 84 -15.46 -10.10 11.39
CA ASN A 84 -15.36 -11.38 10.66
C ASN A 84 -15.33 -11.22 9.14
N ARG A 85 -15.43 -9.99 8.64
CA ARG A 85 -15.34 -9.70 7.20
C ARG A 85 -13.90 -9.65 6.76
N PRO A 86 -13.57 -10.02 5.50
CA PRO A 86 -12.21 -9.94 4.99
C PRO A 86 -11.63 -8.52 5.07
N VAL A 87 -10.40 -8.41 5.57
CA VAL A 87 -9.60 -7.18 5.54
C VAL A 87 -8.28 -7.51 4.86
N PHE A 88 -8.00 -6.82 3.77
CA PHE A 88 -6.78 -6.96 2.97
C PHE A 88 -5.87 -5.76 3.17
N GLY A 89 -4.57 -6.02 3.25
CA GLY A 89 -3.53 -5.00 3.18
C GLY A 89 -2.87 -5.02 1.80
N ILE A 90 -2.56 -3.87 1.23
CA ILE A 90 -1.93 -3.84 -0.10
C ILE A 90 -0.45 -4.25 -0.06
N GLN A 91 0.24 -4.12 1.09
CA GLN A 91 1.59 -4.64 1.26
C GLN A 91 1.58 -6.17 1.27
N GLU A 92 0.78 -6.78 2.15
CA GLU A 92 0.64 -8.24 2.21
C GLU A 92 0.24 -8.81 0.86
N SER A 93 -0.82 -8.27 0.25
CA SER A 93 -1.35 -8.72 -1.04
C SER A 93 -0.35 -8.54 -2.18
N GLY A 94 0.37 -7.42 -2.20
CA GLY A 94 1.40 -7.14 -3.20
C GLY A 94 2.58 -8.10 -3.10
N VAL A 95 3.05 -8.40 -1.89
CA VAL A 95 4.12 -9.37 -1.65
C VAL A 95 3.71 -10.78 -2.09
N LEU A 96 2.53 -11.25 -1.68
CA LEU A 96 2.02 -12.56 -2.07
C LEU A 96 1.85 -12.69 -3.59
N THR A 97 1.31 -11.65 -4.24
CA THR A 97 1.15 -11.61 -5.69
C THR A 97 2.51 -11.61 -6.40
N ALA A 98 3.48 -10.83 -5.91
CA ALA A 98 4.82 -10.79 -6.49
C ALA A 98 5.53 -12.14 -6.41
N MET A 99 5.43 -12.82 -5.27
CA MET A 99 6.00 -14.16 -5.07
C MET A 99 5.32 -15.25 -5.92
N ALA A 100 4.04 -15.09 -6.23
CA ALA A 100 3.34 -16.00 -7.15
C ALA A 100 3.78 -15.81 -8.61
N ARG A 101 4.40 -14.68 -8.94
CA ARG A 101 4.82 -14.33 -10.31
C ARG A 101 6.31 -14.53 -10.57
N ALA A 102 7.16 -14.52 -9.55
CA ALA A 102 8.60 -14.63 -9.69
C ALA A 102 9.24 -15.18 -8.42
N ASP A 103 10.42 -15.81 -8.57
CA ASP A 103 11.19 -16.31 -7.44
C ASP A 103 11.70 -15.20 -6.53
N MET A 104 12.10 -14.08 -7.11
CA MET A 104 12.58 -12.91 -6.37
C MET A 104 11.75 -11.68 -6.76
N PHE A 105 11.44 -10.83 -5.78
CA PHE A 105 10.76 -9.57 -6.02
C PHE A 105 11.57 -8.37 -5.55
N GLY A 106 11.30 -7.21 -6.12
CA GLY A 106 11.84 -5.93 -5.70
C GLY A 106 10.74 -4.97 -5.26
N ILE A 107 11.08 -3.99 -4.44
CA ILE A 107 10.15 -2.97 -3.97
C ILE A 107 10.71 -1.59 -4.29
N VAL A 108 9.87 -0.72 -4.85
CA VAL A 108 10.15 0.72 -4.98
C VAL A 108 9.45 1.44 -3.85
N ALA A 109 10.20 1.89 -2.85
CA ALA A 109 9.69 2.64 -1.69
C ALA A 109 9.65 4.15 -1.95
N ILE A 110 8.86 4.90 -1.18
CA ILE A 110 8.86 6.37 -1.26
C ILE A 110 10.06 6.99 -0.54
N SER A 111 10.50 6.41 0.59
CA SER A 111 11.60 6.93 1.43
C SER A 111 12.40 5.80 2.08
N GLU A 112 13.61 6.10 2.54
CA GLU A 112 14.44 5.15 3.30
C GLU A 112 13.78 4.73 4.63
N ASP A 113 13.06 5.65 5.28
CA ASP A 113 12.32 5.34 6.51
C ASP A 113 11.21 4.29 6.26
N SER A 114 10.61 4.30 5.07
CA SER A 114 9.63 3.30 4.65
C SER A 114 10.26 1.92 4.52
N VAL A 115 11.48 1.83 3.99
CA VAL A 115 12.22 0.56 3.83
C VAL A 115 12.34 -0.18 5.16
N VAL A 116 12.65 0.52 6.25
CA VAL A 116 12.79 -0.10 7.58
C VAL A 116 11.47 -0.72 8.05
N ARG A 117 10.34 -0.03 7.84
CA ARG A 117 9.01 -0.54 8.22
C ARG A 117 8.61 -1.74 7.36
N HIS A 118 8.80 -1.63 6.05
CA HIS A 118 8.47 -2.71 5.11
C HIS A 118 9.26 -3.98 5.40
N ARG A 119 10.54 -3.86 5.71
CA ARG A 119 11.38 -5.01 6.08
C ARG A 119 10.91 -5.70 7.36
N ARG A 120 10.49 -4.94 8.39
CA ARG A 120 9.90 -5.53 9.61
C ARG A 120 8.63 -6.33 9.29
N PHE A 121 7.77 -5.80 8.43
CA PHE A 121 6.56 -6.49 8.01
C PHE A 121 6.89 -7.78 7.24
N MET A 122 7.79 -7.72 6.25
CA MET A 122 8.22 -8.89 5.48
C MET A 122 8.93 -9.94 6.35
N ALA A 123 9.66 -9.51 7.40
CA ALA A 123 10.25 -10.45 8.36
C ALA A 123 9.16 -11.24 9.11
N ARG A 124 8.05 -10.59 9.51
CA ARG A 124 6.89 -11.28 10.10
C ARG A 124 6.23 -12.28 9.15
N MET A 125 6.22 -11.98 7.85
CA MET A 125 5.75 -12.88 6.80
C MET A 125 6.73 -14.01 6.47
N ASN A 126 7.97 -13.96 6.99
CA ASN A 126 9.06 -14.89 6.69
C ASN A 126 9.41 -14.95 5.18
N VAL A 127 9.46 -13.80 4.52
CA VAL A 127 9.67 -13.70 3.06
C VAL A 127 10.90 -12.87 2.66
N LEU A 128 11.74 -12.47 3.61
CA LEU A 128 12.92 -11.63 3.35
C LEU A 128 13.90 -12.27 2.37
N GLU A 129 14.03 -13.58 2.37
CA GLU A 129 14.91 -14.32 1.46
C GLU A 129 14.47 -14.23 -0.02
N ARG A 130 13.22 -13.86 -0.27
CA ARG A 130 12.66 -13.65 -1.61
C ARG A 130 12.80 -12.19 -2.09
N LEU A 131 13.33 -11.29 -1.24
CA LEU A 131 13.53 -9.88 -1.56
C LEU A 131 14.87 -9.66 -2.26
N ALA A 132 14.87 -9.41 -3.56
CA ALA A 132 16.05 -9.02 -4.33
C ALA A 132 16.61 -7.64 -3.93
N GLY A 133 15.75 -6.77 -3.43
CA GLY A 133 16.10 -5.47 -2.90
C GLY A 133 14.91 -4.54 -2.79
N GLU A 134 15.08 -3.51 -2.00
CA GLU A 134 14.16 -2.38 -1.88
C GLU A 134 14.94 -1.09 -2.06
N MET A 135 14.41 -0.16 -2.83
CA MET A 135 15.06 1.12 -3.15
C MET A 135 14.06 2.26 -3.05
N ALA A 136 14.46 3.32 -2.36
CA ALA A 136 13.64 4.50 -2.18
C ALA A 136 13.76 5.48 -3.36
N LEU A 137 12.64 6.13 -3.69
CA LEU A 137 12.60 7.29 -4.60
C LEU A 137 12.99 8.57 -3.89
N ASN A 138 12.89 8.61 -2.56
CA ASN A 138 13.07 9.82 -1.72
C ASN A 138 12.14 10.96 -2.18
N ILE A 139 10.85 10.65 -2.20
CA ILE A 139 9.74 11.57 -2.49
C ILE A 139 8.70 11.49 -1.36
N THR A 140 7.87 12.50 -1.25
CA THR A 140 6.72 12.50 -0.33
C THR A 140 5.55 11.69 -0.89
N VAL A 141 4.56 11.38 -0.04
CA VAL A 141 3.31 10.74 -0.47
C VAL A 141 2.56 11.62 -1.49
N ASP A 142 2.55 12.94 -1.30
CA ASP A 142 1.91 13.87 -2.24
C ASP A 142 2.64 13.90 -3.60
N GLU A 143 3.97 13.97 -3.60
CA GLU A 143 4.76 13.90 -4.82
C GLU A 143 4.56 12.56 -5.56
N SER A 144 4.37 11.45 -4.83
CA SER A 144 4.10 10.16 -5.46
C SER A 144 2.79 10.15 -6.24
N ALA A 145 1.78 10.90 -5.76
CA ALA A 145 0.46 10.99 -6.40
C ALA A 145 0.38 12.03 -7.54
N ARG A 146 1.24 13.05 -7.52
CA ARG A 146 1.13 14.21 -8.43
C ARG A 146 2.40 14.52 -9.22
N GLY A 147 3.52 13.90 -8.89
CA GLY A 147 4.82 14.24 -9.46
C GLY A 147 4.96 13.81 -10.92
N ALA A 148 5.18 14.78 -11.83
CA ALA A 148 5.36 14.52 -13.26
C ALA A 148 6.54 13.58 -13.57
N ASP A 149 7.61 13.62 -12.76
CA ASP A 149 8.82 12.83 -12.94
C ASP A 149 8.77 11.46 -12.25
N THR A 150 7.71 11.16 -11.54
CA THR A 150 7.59 9.92 -10.74
C THR A 150 7.77 8.68 -11.62
N TYR A 151 7.15 8.66 -12.81
CA TYR A 151 7.26 7.52 -13.74
C TYR A 151 8.71 7.26 -14.19
N VAL A 152 9.46 8.32 -14.53
CA VAL A 152 10.87 8.18 -14.98
C VAL A 152 11.72 7.61 -13.84
N ARG A 153 11.55 8.10 -12.63
CA ARG A 153 12.25 7.64 -11.43
C ARG A 153 11.88 6.19 -11.08
N LEU A 154 10.60 5.83 -11.18
CA LEU A 154 10.12 4.45 -11.01
C LEU A 154 10.78 3.51 -12.02
N ALA A 155 10.81 3.88 -13.29
CA ALA A 155 11.41 3.06 -14.35
C ALA A 155 12.91 2.84 -14.12
N ASP A 156 13.66 3.87 -13.67
CA ASP A 156 15.08 3.76 -13.36
C ASP A 156 15.34 2.83 -12.17
N VAL A 157 14.61 3.01 -11.07
CA VAL A 157 14.72 2.14 -9.89
C VAL A 157 14.31 0.71 -10.24
N GLY A 158 13.25 0.53 -11.01
CA GLY A 158 12.82 -0.80 -11.49
C GLY A 158 13.91 -1.53 -12.29
N LYS A 159 14.61 -0.81 -13.18
CA LYS A 159 15.78 -1.37 -13.91
C LYS A 159 16.91 -1.79 -12.98
N LYS A 160 17.18 -1.02 -11.92
CA LYS A 160 18.20 -1.35 -10.93
C LYS A 160 17.82 -2.60 -10.13
N LEU A 161 16.55 -2.71 -9.70
CA LEU A 161 16.03 -3.89 -9.01
C LEU A 161 16.06 -5.14 -9.90
N LYS A 162 15.69 -5.00 -11.19
CA LYS A 162 15.80 -6.09 -12.16
C LYS A 162 17.24 -6.60 -12.29
N LYS A 163 18.24 -5.71 -12.32
CA LYS A 163 19.66 -6.10 -12.34
C LYS A 163 20.10 -6.84 -11.07
N ARG A 164 19.38 -6.66 -9.95
CA ARG A 164 19.59 -7.41 -8.69
C ARG A 164 18.85 -8.75 -8.66
N GLY A 165 18.18 -9.14 -9.74
CA GLY A 165 17.47 -10.41 -9.85
C GLY A 165 15.98 -10.35 -9.55
N ALA A 166 15.40 -9.17 -9.36
CA ALA A 166 13.95 -9.06 -9.19
C ALA A 166 13.23 -9.44 -10.49
N GLY A 167 12.41 -10.50 -10.46
CA GLY A 167 11.53 -10.92 -11.54
C GLY A 167 10.16 -10.25 -11.51
N SER A 168 9.78 -9.66 -10.37
CA SER A 168 8.60 -8.81 -10.20
C SER A 168 8.94 -7.58 -9.38
N ILE A 169 8.21 -6.49 -9.59
CA ILE A 169 8.40 -5.22 -8.88
C ILE A 169 7.08 -4.80 -8.23
N ILE A 170 7.17 -4.40 -6.97
CA ILE A 170 6.05 -3.86 -6.21
C ILE A 170 6.23 -2.35 -6.08
N LEU A 171 5.18 -1.59 -6.32
CA LEU A 171 5.13 -0.16 -6.04
C LEU A 171 4.75 0.03 -4.57
N GLY A 172 5.68 0.53 -3.77
CA GLY A 172 5.59 0.64 -2.31
C GLY A 172 4.84 1.87 -1.81
N CYS A 173 3.91 2.40 -2.59
CA CYS A 173 3.02 3.48 -2.19
C CYS A 173 1.75 3.45 -3.04
N ALA A 174 0.59 3.65 -2.41
CA ALA A 174 -0.70 3.74 -3.10
C ALA A 174 -0.77 4.93 -4.08
N GLY A 175 -0.04 6.01 -3.82
CA GLY A 175 0.06 7.16 -4.72
C GLY A 175 0.83 6.90 -6.02
N MET A 176 1.45 5.73 -6.17
CA MET A 176 2.16 5.34 -7.40
C MET A 176 1.28 4.51 -8.36
N ALA A 177 0.01 4.32 -8.01
CA ALA A 177 -0.95 3.51 -8.78
C ALA A 177 -1.45 4.21 -10.04
#